data_7c2cb13daad8f9cc67930ae4f87983eb
#
_entry.id   7c2cb13daad8f9cc67930ae4f87983eb
#
_cell.length_a   1.000
_cell.length_b   1.000
_cell.length_c   1.000
_cell.angle_alpha   90.00
_cell.angle_beta   90.00
_cell.angle_gamma   90.00
#
_symmetry.space_group_name_H-M   'P 1'
#
loop_
_entity.id
_entity.type
_entity.pdbx_description
1 polymer ?
#
loop_
_entity_poly.entity_id
_entity_poly.type
_entity_poly.pdbx_seq_one_letter_code
_entity_poly.pdbx_strand_id
1 'polypeptide(L)'
;MNRRGFLAATATTLAMPRIARSQQARILRFIPQVDLPLLDPVANSAYITRNHGFAVFDTLFGQDSTFAAQPQMVDGVATEADGLTWRLTLRDGLRFHDNTPVLARDCVASIARWGKRDAFGQALMAATNELSADGDKVIVFRLKRPFPLLPAALGKVASNMCAMMPERMAATDPFGIIAEAVGSGPFRYVASERVPGARTVYERFEGYVPRPSGTADWTSGPKIAHVDRVEWNVIPDAFTASAALRSGQADWWQEPALDLVPSLRKDANIRLIELDPTGAPAIMRFNHLQPPFNNPGVRRALLGAVDQAEFMEAVAGAERELWKAGTGYFPSSSTMASTAGMAALTSKRDMAKVKADLAAAGYNGERTVVMVATDLPALAALGLVGADMLKRAGMNVEVQATDWGSVIQRRASKEPVEKGGWSVFFTSFFGLDQFTPATHLGLRANGTAGWFGWCDSPKLEALREEWLRAPDLPAQQALAARIQEQAFTDVPYLPLGEYSIPTATRKEVTGVLKGLPLFWGVQKA
;
A
#
# COMPACT_ATOMS: atom_id res chain seq x y z
N MET A 1 57.35 56.01 -59.75
CA MET A 1 56.44 54.99 -60.24
C MET A 1 56.11 54.07 -59.15
N ASN A 2 54.92 54.18 -58.50
CA ASN A 2 54.58 53.55 -57.24
C ASN A 2 53.58 52.44 -57.45
N ARG A 3 53.94 51.25 -57.03
CA ARG A 3 53.04 50.08 -56.90
C ARG A 3 52.42 50.07 -55.49
N ARG A 4 51.17 50.31 -55.43
CA ARG A 4 50.40 49.99 -54.21
C ARG A 4 49.51 48.80 -54.51
N GLY A 5 49.88 47.67 -53.93
CA GLY A 5 49.11 46.45 -53.95
C GLY A 5 47.94 46.51 -52.95
N PHE A 6 46.78 46.14 -53.43
CA PHE A 6 45.56 46.00 -52.62
C PHE A 6 45.57 44.59 -51.96
N LEU A 7 45.68 44.56 -50.66
CA LEU A 7 45.45 43.34 -49.86
C LEU A 7 43.95 43.26 -49.50
N ALA A 8 43.21 42.40 -50.18
CA ALA A 8 41.85 42.01 -49.75
C ALA A 8 41.96 40.96 -48.66
N ALA A 9 41.63 41.31 -47.44
CA ALA A 9 41.52 40.38 -46.31
C ALA A 9 40.16 39.65 -46.36
N THR A 10 40.17 38.39 -46.81
CA THR A 10 39.02 37.49 -46.72
C THR A 10 38.90 37.00 -45.27
N ALA A 11 37.94 37.51 -44.49
CA ALA A 11 37.58 37.02 -43.18
C ALA A 11 36.80 35.69 -43.32
N THR A 12 37.49 34.58 -43.17
CA THR A 12 36.88 33.26 -43.07
C THR A 12 36.28 33.13 -41.65
N THR A 13 34.97 33.28 -41.53
CA THR A 13 34.23 32.95 -40.29
C THR A 13 34.30 31.44 -40.07
N LEU A 14 35.19 31.02 -39.21
CA LEU A 14 35.19 29.65 -38.63
C LEU A 14 33.87 29.46 -37.88
N ALA A 15 32.92 28.77 -38.50
CA ALA A 15 31.75 28.25 -37.83
C ALA A 15 32.25 27.16 -36.83
N MET A 16 32.44 27.53 -35.58
CA MET A 16 32.63 26.54 -34.51
C MET A 16 31.39 25.64 -34.46
N PRO A 17 31.56 24.31 -34.56
CA PRO A 17 30.45 23.42 -34.33
C PRO A 17 29.95 23.67 -32.90
N ARG A 18 28.70 24.12 -32.76
CA ARG A 18 27.99 24.07 -31.50
C ARG A 18 27.94 22.58 -31.10
N ILE A 19 28.82 22.18 -30.20
CA ILE A 19 28.69 20.92 -29.48
C ILE A 19 27.35 21.04 -28.77
N ALA A 20 26.31 20.40 -29.30
CA ALA A 20 25.10 20.18 -28.59
C ALA A 20 25.51 19.38 -27.36
N ARG A 21 25.60 20.03 -26.19
CA ARG A 21 25.69 19.35 -24.93
C ARG A 21 24.44 18.45 -24.88
N SER A 22 24.62 17.16 -25.09
CA SER A 22 23.58 16.21 -24.77
C SER A 22 23.26 16.46 -23.32
N GLN A 23 22.05 16.92 -23.06
CA GLN A 23 21.59 17.14 -21.70
C GLN A 23 21.70 15.80 -21.01
N GLN A 24 22.60 15.67 -20.05
CA GLN A 24 22.82 14.41 -19.36
C GLN A 24 21.48 13.97 -18.77
N ALA A 25 21.04 12.76 -19.10
CA ALA A 25 19.76 12.23 -18.65
C ALA A 25 19.65 12.32 -17.11
N ARG A 26 18.55 12.88 -16.64
CA ARG A 26 18.27 13.04 -15.21
C ARG A 26 17.79 11.70 -14.66
N ILE A 27 18.71 10.93 -14.09
CA ILE A 27 18.45 9.59 -13.56
C ILE A 27 18.22 9.69 -12.04
N LEU A 28 17.09 9.16 -11.59
CA LEU A 28 16.79 8.94 -10.17
C LEU A 28 17.11 7.48 -9.82
N ARG A 29 18.07 7.26 -8.91
CA ARG A 29 18.45 5.93 -8.42
C ARG A 29 17.75 5.67 -7.10
N PHE A 30 16.85 4.70 -7.11
CA PHE A 30 15.98 4.37 -6.00
C PHE A 30 16.30 2.98 -5.46
N ILE A 31 16.41 2.84 -4.14
CA ILE A 31 16.54 1.57 -3.45
C ILE A 31 15.14 1.17 -2.96
N PRO A 32 14.48 0.17 -3.59
CA PRO A 32 13.17 -0.31 -3.17
C PRO A 32 13.27 -1.17 -1.91
N GLN A 33 12.15 -1.38 -1.23
CA GLN A 33 12.07 -2.27 -0.06
C GLN A 33 12.42 -3.73 -0.37
N VAL A 34 12.06 -4.21 -1.57
CA VAL A 34 12.35 -5.56 -2.08
C VAL A 34 12.40 -5.53 -3.61
N ASP A 35 12.84 -6.63 -4.24
CA ASP A 35 12.73 -6.79 -5.69
C ASP A 35 11.27 -6.87 -6.15
N LEU A 36 11.01 -6.46 -7.40
CA LEU A 36 9.69 -6.52 -8.04
C LEU A 36 9.39 -7.95 -8.50
N PRO A 37 8.48 -8.70 -7.86
CA PRO A 37 8.23 -10.10 -8.20
C PRO A 37 7.34 -10.24 -9.44
N LEU A 38 6.37 -9.35 -9.62
CA LEU A 38 5.34 -9.42 -10.65
C LEU A 38 4.99 -8.02 -11.15
N LEU A 39 4.60 -7.91 -12.44
CA LEU A 39 4.24 -6.66 -13.09
C LEU A 39 2.75 -6.31 -12.98
N ASP A 40 1.94 -7.20 -12.44
CA ASP A 40 0.48 -7.07 -12.41
C ASP A 40 -0.05 -6.51 -11.09
N PRO A 41 -0.41 -5.22 -11.02
CA PRO A 41 -0.90 -4.60 -9.79
C PRO A 41 -2.34 -5.00 -9.42
N VAL A 42 -3.06 -5.70 -10.30
CA VAL A 42 -4.39 -6.25 -10.02
C VAL A 42 -4.28 -7.64 -9.40
N ALA A 43 -3.37 -8.49 -9.89
CA ALA A 43 -3.24 -9.88 -9.45
C ALA A 43 -2.45 -10.03 -8.14
N ASN A 44 -1.59 -9.06 -7.79
CA ASN A 44 -0.68 -9.15 -6.64
C ASN A 44 -0.89 -7.98 -5.67
N SER A 45 -0.95 -8.29 -4.38
CA SER A 45 -1.10 -7.30 -3.29
C SER A 45 0.22 -6.82 -2.68
N ALA A 46 1.39 -7.21 -3.23
CA ALA A 46 2.68 -6.73 -2.74
C ALA A 46 2.83 -5.22 -2.97
N TYR A 47 3.32 -4.51 -1.96
CA TYR A 47 3.48 -3.04 -2.03
C TYR A 47 4.44 -2.58 -3.13
N ILE A 48 5.48 -3.35 -3.39
CA ILE A 48 6.40 -3.05 -4.49
C ILE A 48 5.70 -3.15 -5.85
N THR A 49 4.77 -4.10 -6.02
CA THR A 49 3.94 -4.22 -7.24
C THR A 49 2.94 -3.07 -7.35
N ARG A 50 2.38 -2.59 -6.23
CA ARG A 50 1.56 -1.37 -6.20
C ARG A 50 2.37 -0.14 -6.62
N ASN A 51 3.60 0.03 -6.10
CA ASN A 51 4.46 1.16 -6.45
C ASN A 51 4.84 1.13 -7.95
N HIS A 52 5.14 -0.06 -8.49
CA HIS A 52 5.28 -0.27 -9.94
C HIS A 52 4.00 0.13 -10.68
N GLY A 53 2.85 -0.31 -10.16
CA GLY A 53 1.54 -0.03 -10.74
C GLY A 53 1.30 1.47 -10.91
N PHE A 54 1.55 2.28 -9.88
CA PHE A 54 1.37 3.73 -9.97
C PHE A 54 2.39 4.42 -10.89
N ALA A 55 3.59 3.88 -11.08
CA ALA A 55 4.53 4.43 -12.05
C ALA A 55 4.07 4.18 -13.49
N VAL A 56 3.51 2.99 -13.77
CA VAL A 56 3.23 2.50 -15.14
C VAL A 56 1.78 2.70 -15.57
N PHE A 57 0.82 2.53 -14.66
CA PHE A 57 -0.61 2.63 -14.96
C PHE A 57 -1.20 3.89 -14.34
N ASP A 58 -2.16 4.50 -15.01
CA ASP A 58 -2.99 5.54 -14.41
C ASP A 58 -4.33 4.97 -13.95
N THR A 59 -5.09 5.75 -13.19
CA THR A 59 -6.39 5.41 -12.60
C THR A 59 -7.44 6.43 -12.97
N LEU A 60 -8.72 6.06 -12.95
CA LEU A 60 -9.82 6.99 -13.27
C LEU A 60 -9.92 8.12 -12.25
N PHE A 61 -9.72 7.80 -10.97
CA PHE A 61 -9.61 8.76 -9.88
C PHE A 61 -8.27 8.58 -9.18
N GLY A 62 -7.74 9.65 -8.61
CA GLY A 62 -6.65 9.62 -7.65
C GLY A 62 -7.19 9.86 -6.24
N GLN A 63 -6.33 9.76 -5.25
CA GLN A 63 -6.62 10.12 -3.87
C GLN A 63 -5.67 11.24 -3.44
N ASP A 64 -6.18 12.26 -2.76
CA ASP A 64 -5.38 13.33 -2.18
C ASP A 64 -4.99 13.03 -0.72
N SER A 65 -4.21 13.93 -0.13
CA SER A 65 -3.73 13.80 1.26
C SER A 65 -4.82 13.90 2.34
N THR A 66 -6.02 14.29 1.94
CA THR A 66 -7.21 14.23 2.82
C THR A 66 -7.98 12.92 2.68
N PHE A 67 -7.48 11.99 1.87
CA PHE A 67 -8.09 10.71 1.49
C PHE A 67 -9.36 10.84 0.64
N ALA A 68 -9.63 12.02 0.08
CA ALA A 68 -10.74 12.24 -0.84
C ALA A 68 -10.38 11.77 -2.25
N ALA A 69 -11.34 11.13 -2.92
CA ALA A 69 -11.19 10.74 -4.31
C ALA A 69 -11.30 11.98 -5.22
N GLN A 70 -10.31 12.17 -6.08
CA GLN A 70 -10.23 13.27 -7.03
C GLN A 70 -10.20 12.73 -8.47
N PRO A 71 -10.91 13.35 -9.42
CA PRO A 71 -10.83 12.94 -10.82
C PRO A 71 -9.39 12.95 -11.32
N GLN A 72 -8.94 11.88 -12.02
CA GLN A 72 -7.60 11.77 -12.58
C GLN A 72 -7.62 11.58 -14.10
N MET A 73 -7.97 10.41 -14.62
CA MET A 73 -8.22 10.22 -16.06
C MET A 73 -9.61 10.73 -16.48
N VAL A 74 -10.51 10.89 -15.52
CA VAL A 74 -11.86 11.40 -15.73
C VAL A 74 -11.84 12.92 -15.77
N ASP A 75 -12.53 13.52 -16.75
CA ASP A 75 -12.76 14.97 -16.87
C ASP A 75 -14.09 15.37 -16.22
N GLY A 76 -15.15 14.62 -16.53
CA GLY A 76 -16.49 14.85 -16.03
C GLY A 76 -17.12 13.64 -15.33
N VAL A 77 -17.88 13.92 -14.28
CA VAL A 77 -18.70 12.93 -13.56
C VAL A 77 -20.14 13.44 -13.52
N ALA A 78 -21.06 12.68 -14.08
CA ALA A 78 -22.48 12.94 -13.98
C ALA A 78 -23.17 11.77 -13.27
N THR A 79 -24.03 12.10 -12.28
CA THR A 79 -24.81 11.11 -11.54
C THR A 79 -26.26 11.52 -11.61
N GLU A 80 -27.17 10.59 -11.94
CA GLU A 80 -28.61 10.83 -11.90
C GLU A 80 -29.09 11.02 -10.45
N ALA A 81 -30.24 11.68 -10.29
CA ALA A 81 -30.75 12.09 -8.97
C ALA A 81 -31.02 10.91 -8.00
N ASP A 82 -31.29 9.71 -8.54
CA ASP A 82 -31.47 8.48 -7.77
C ASP A 82 -30.14 7.83 -7.31
N GLY A 83 -28.99 8.35 -7.79
CA GLY A 83 -27.67 7.79 -7.51
C GLY A 83 -27.40 6.43 -8.17
N LEU A 84 -28.24 5.98 -9.11
CA LEU A 84 -28.11 4.66 -9.74
C LEU A 84 -27.36 4.68 -11.06
N THR A 85 -27.37 5.80 -11.79
CA THR A 85 -26.62 5.91 -13.05
C THR A 85 -25.45 6.89 -12.88
N TRP A 86 -24.25 6.40 -13.18
CA TRP A 86 -23.03 7.20 -13.20
C TRP A 86 -22.45 7.22 -14.59
N ARG A 87 -22.07 8.40 -15.07
CA ARG A 87 -21.37 8.61 -16.34
C ARG A 87 -20.03 9.27 -16.07
N LEU A 88 -18.94 8.59 -16.42
CA LEU A 88 -17.58 9.05 -16.24
C LEU A 88 -17.00 9.35 -17.62
N THR A 89 -16.69 10.62 -17.90
CA THR A 89 -16.13 11.05 -19.20
C THR A 89 -14.62 11.13 -19.12
N LEU A 90 -13.91 10.41 -19.99
CA LEU A 90 -12.45 10.45 -20.07
C LEU A 90 -11.94 11.79 -20.61
N ARG A 91 -10.80 12.26 -20.08
CA ARG A 91 -10.08 13.42 -20.60
C ARG A 91 -9.59 13.17 -22.03
N ASP A 92 -9.32 14.24 -22.76
CA ASP A 92 -8.71 14.19 -24.07
C ASP A 92 -7.21 13.84 -23.98
N GLY A 93 -6.70 13.23 -25.05
CA GLY A 93 -5.27 12.99 -25.25
C GLY A 93 -4.67 11.84 -24.47
N LEU A 94 -5.45 11.06 -23.72
CA LEU A 94 -4.95 9.90 -22.97
C LEU A 94 -4.43 8.83 -23.93
N ARG A 95 -3.21 8.33 -23.67
CA ARG A 95 -2.54 7.29 -24.45
C ARG A 95 -1.92 6.23 -23.59
N PHE A 96 -1.88 5.02 -24.09
CA PHE A 96 -1.05 3.94 -23.55
C PHE A 96 0.41 4.08 -24.01
N HIS A 97 1.30 3.34 -23.36
CA HIS A 97 2.75 3.37 -23.66
C HIS A 97 3.11 2.88 -25.09
N ASP A 98 2.21 2.17 -25.74
CA ASP A 98 2.32 1.78 -27.15
C ASP A 98 1.75 2.85 -28.11
N ASN A 99 1.42 4.04 -27.58
CA ASN A 99 0.82 5.18 -28.28
C ASN A 99 -0.63 4.99 -28.76
N THR A 100 -1.27 3.86 -28.47
CA THR A 100 -2.72 3.71 -28.76
C THR A 100 -3.54 4.61 -27.82
N PRO A 101 -4.69 5.14 -28.26
CA PRO A 101 -5.56 5.94 -27.40
C PRO A 101 -6.17 5.08 -26.28
N VAL A 102 -6.36 5.67 -25.11
CA VAL A 102 -7.17 5.05 -24.04
C VAL A 102 -8.63 5.28 -24.33
N LEU A 103 -9.40 4.21 -24.40
CA LEU A 103 -10.83 4.24 -24.71
C LEU A 103 -11.67 3.74 -23.52
N ALA A 104 -12.94 4.13 -23.48
CA ALA A 104 -13.86 3.71 -22.42
C ALA A 104 -13.97 2.18 -22.30
N ARG A 105 -13.90 1.42 -23.41
CA ARG A 105 -13.89 -0.04 -23.39
C ARG A 105 -12.70 -0.64 -22.66
N ASP A 106 -11.51 -0.02 -22.77
CA ASP A 106 -10.31 -0.45 -22.03
C ASP A 106 -10.52 -0.31 -20.52
N CYS A 107 -11.12 0.81 -20.11
CA CYS A 107 -11.45 1.08 -18.72
C CYS A 107 -12.52 0.13 -18.20
N VAL A 108 -13.58 -0.16 -18.99
CA VAL A 108 -14.63 -1.13 -18.64
C VAL A 108 -14.03 -2.50 -18.40
N ALA A 109 -13.18 -2.99 -19.31
CA ALA A 109 -12.50 -4.28 -19.19
C ALA A 109 -11.58 -4.31 -17.95
N SER A 110 -10.81 -3.23 -17.72
CA SER A 110 -9.92 -3.10 -16.57
C SER A 110 -10.67 -3.14 -15.24
N ILE A 111 -11.77 -2.39 -15.12
CA ILE A 111 -12.62 -2.38 -13.93
C ILE A 111 -13.26 -3.75 -13.69
N ALA A 112 -13.74 -4.41 -14.75
CA ALA A 112 -14.36 -5.74 -14.64
C ALA A 112 -13.34 -6.80 -14.16
N ARG A 113 -12.09 -6.73 -14.63
CA ARG A 113 -11.00 -7.60 -14.18
C ARG A 113 -10.66 -7.33 -12.71
N TRP A 114 -10.41 -6.06 -12.35
CA TRP A 114 -10.09 -5.65 -10.98
C TRP A 114 -11.21 -6.00 -9.99
N GLY A 115 -12.49 -5.79 -10.39
CA GLY A 115 -13.66 -6.07 -9.57
C GLY A 115 -13.84 -7.54 -9.17
N LYS A 116 -13.13 -8.48 -9.83
CA LYS A 116 -13.10 -9.89 -9.43
C LYS A 116 -12.02 -10.20 -8.38
N ARG A 117 -11.00 -9.34 -8.24
CA ARG A 117 -9.84 -9.56 -7.38
C ARG A 117 -9.88 -8.79 -6.09
N ASP A 118 -10.26 -7.54 -6.15
CA ASP A 118 -10.20 -6.60 -5.04
C ASP A 118 -11.48 -6.60 -4.23
N ALA A 119 -11.37 -6.55 -2.89
CA ALA A 119 -12.54 -6.60 -2.00
C ALA A 119 -13.46 -5.38 -2.15
N PHE A 120 -12.88 -4.19 -2.40
CA PHE A 120 -13.66 -2.98 -2.64
C PHE A 120 -14.29 -3.02 -4.04
N GLY A 121 -13.53 -3.53 -5.02
CA GLY A 121 -14.02 -3.79 -6.37
C GLY A 121 -15.17 -4.79 -6.38
N GLN A 122 -15.09 -5.89 -5.64
CA GLN A 122 -16.18 -6.85 -5.47
C GLN A 122 -17.44 -6.19 -4.88
N ALA A 123 -17.29 -5.30 -3.88
CA ALA A 123 -18.41 -4.58 -3.30
C ALA A 123 -19.08 -3.63 -4.33
N LEU A 124 -18.27 -2.92 -5.13
CA LEU A 124 -18.76 -2.08 -6.23
C LEU A 124 -19.49 -2.93 -7.28
N MET A 125 -18.89 -4.03 -7.74
CA MET A 125 -19.49 -4.90 -8.76
C MET A 125 -20.76 -5.60 -8.26
N ALA A 126 -20.85 -5.95 -6.99
CA ALA A 126 -22.09 -6.47 -6.37
C ALA A 126 -23.22 -5.43 -6.40
N ALA A 127 -22.91 -4.14 -6.29
CA ALA A 127 -23.87 -3.06 -6.42
C ALA A 127 -24.19 -2.71 -7.89
N THR A 128 -23.38 -3.17 -8.85
CA THR A 128 -23.50 -2.85 -10.28
C THR A 128 -24.41 -3.83 -10.98
N ASN A 129 -25.36 -3.31 -11.75
CA ASN A 129 -26.20 -4.10 -12.68
C ASN A 129 -25.52 -4.21 -14.05
N GLU A 130 -25.01 -3.08 -14.56
CA GLU A 130 -24.36 -2.98 -15.86
C GLU A 130 -23.15 -2.04 -15.76
N LEU A 131 -22.05 -2.46 -16.39
CA LEU A 131 -20.87 -1.63 -16.62
C LEU A 131 -20.59 -1.67 -18.12
N SER A 132 -20.70 -0.54 -18.80
CA SER A 132 -20.59 -0.45 -20.25
C SER A 132 -19.86 0.80 -20.72
N ALA A 133 -19.43 0.81 -21.99
CA ALA A 133 -18.90 1.97 -22.67
C ALA A 133 -19.97 2.59 -23.58
N ASP A 134 -20.15 3.90 -23.47
CA ASP A 134 -20.99 4.71 -24.38
C ASP A 134 -20.05 5.52 -25.28
N GLY A 135 -19.78 4.97 -26.47
CA GLY A 135 -18.74 5.45 -27.36
C GLY A 135 -17.33 5.27 -26.80
N ASP A 136 -16.39 6.09 -27.30
CA ASP A 136 -14.98 5.96 -26.98
C ASP A 136 -14.57 6.60 -25.64
N LYS A 137 -15.40 7.47 -25.08
CA LYS A 137 -15.00 8.30 -23.94
C LYS A 137 -15.82 8.15 -22.68
N VAL A 138 -17.03 7.58 -22.74
CA VAL A 138 -17.93 7.56 -21.58
C VAL A 138 -18.04 6.16 -21.02
N ILE A 139 -17.72 6.02 -19.73
CA ILE A 139 -17.93 4.79 -18.96
C ILE A 139 -19.25 4.96 -18.21
N VAL A 140 -20.14 3.99 -18.32
CA VAL A 140 -21.46 4.01 -17.71
C VAL A 140 -21.59 2.89 -16.69
N PHE A 141 -21.93 3.27 -15.46
CA PHE A 141 -22.41 2.34 -14.44
C PHE A 141 -23.91 2.50 -14.28
N ARG A 142 -24.65 1.40 -14.32
CA ARG A 142 -26.03 1.28 -13.87
C ARG A 142 -26.05 0.39 -12.63
N LEU A 143 -26.38 0.97 -11.49
CA LEU A 143 -26.33 0.30 -10.20
C LEU A 143 -27.68 -0.30 -9.83
N LYS A 144 -27.68 -1.40 -9.08
CA LYS A 144 -28.87 -2.01 -8.44
C LYS A 144 -29.31 -1.23 -7.20
N ARG A 145 -28.38 -0.54 -6.58
CA ARG A 145 -28.53 0.28 -5.38
C ARG A 145 -27.48 1.39 -5.37
N PRO A 146 -27.73 2.53 -4.72
CA PRO A 146 -26.74 3.59 -4.60
C PRO A 146 -25.42 3.08 -4.00
N PHE A 147 -24.30 3.52 -4.58
CA PHE A 147 -22.96 3.24 -4.11
C PHE A 147 -22.12 4.53 -4.14
N PRO A 148 -22.25 5.39 -3.11
CA PRO A 148 -21.61 6.70 -3.09
C PRO A 148 -20.08 6.63 -3.09
N LEU A 149 -19.51 5.48 -2.75
CA LEU A 149 -18.08 5.22 -2.69
C LEU A 149 -17.46 4.85 -4.06
N LEU A 150 -18.21 4.93 -5.18
CA LEU A 150 -17.71 4.58 -6.52
C LEU A 150 -16.42 5.31 -6.89
N PRO A 151 -16.28 6.65 -6.72
CA PRO A 151 -15.03 7.34 -6.97
C PRO A 151 -13.88 6.85 -6.06
N ALA A 152 -14.15 6.63 -4.78
CA ALA A 152 -13.17 6.14 -3.81
C ALA A 152 -12.69 4.72 -4.14
N ALA A 153 -13.58 3.86 -4.65
CA ALA A 153 -13.22 2.51 -5.09
C ALA A 153 -12.29 2.54 -6.30
N LEU A 154 -12.60 3.36 -7.31
CA LEU A 154 -11.81 3.49 -8.54
C LEU A 154 -10.49 4.27 -8.37
N GLY A 155 -10.37 5.05 -7.29
CA GLY A 155 -9.18 5.85 -6.95
C GLY A 155 -8.38 5.32 -5.77
N LYS A 156 -8.70 4.10 -5.25
CA LYS A 156 -8.02 3.59 -4.05
C LYS A 156 -6.51 3.46 -4.25
N VAL A 157 -5.75 3.84 -3.23
CA VAL A 157 -4.28 3.78 -3.23
C VAL A 157 -3.71 2.56 -2.51
N ALA A 158 -4.55 1.80 -1.81
CA ALA A 158 -4.19 0.53 -1.20
C ALA A 158 -3.82 -0.53 -2.27
N SER A 159 -3.26 -1.66 -1.83
CA SER A 159 -2.89 -2.79 -2.70
C SER A 159 -4.04 -3.24 -3.61
N ASN A 160 -3.71 -3.86 -4.72
CA ASN A 160 -4.62 -4.21 -5.80
C ASN A 160 -5.37 -2.98 -6.36
N MET A 161 -4.59 -1.99 -6.84
CA MET A 161 -5.14 -0.76 -7.43
C MET A 161 -5.97 -1.03 -8.69
N CYS A 162 -6.96 -0.17 -8.96
CA CYS A 162 -7.78 -0.23 -10.17
C CYS A 162 -7.01 0.36 -11.37
N ALA A 163 -6.01 -0.39 -11.85
CA ALA A 163 -5.12 0.03 -12.93
C ALA A 163 -5.82 -0.02 -14.29
N MET A 164 -5.80 1.09 -15.04
CA MET A 164 -6.31 1.13 -16.41
C MET A 164 -5.26 0.60 -17.38
N MET A 165 -5.62 -0.42 -18.15
CA MET A 165 -4.76 -1.11 -19.12
C MET A 165 -5.51 -1.34 -20.42
N PRO A 166 -4.82 -1.61 -21.56
CA PRO A 166 -5.47 -1.97 -22.81
C PRO A 166 -6.39 -3.18 -22.64
N GLU A 167 -7.54 -3.19 -23.33
CA GLU A 167 -8.54 -4.26 -23.26
C GLU A 167 -7.92 -5.64 -23.47
N ARG A 168 -6.94 -5.78 -24.42
CA ARG A 168 -6.22 -7.04 -24.65
C ARG A 168 -5.51 -7.58 -23.41
N MET A 169 -4.99 -6.70 -22.55
CA MET A 169 -4.36 -7.07 -21.28
C MET A 169 -5.42 -7.33 -20.20
N ALA A 170 -6.45 -6.48 -20.14
CA ALA A 170 -7.56 -6.64 -19.21
C ALA A 170 -8.39 -7.91 -19.45
N ALA A 171 -8.33 -8.48 -20.64
CA ALA A 171 -8.93 -9.78 -20.97
C ALA A 171 -8.20 -10.98 -20.33
N THR A 172 -6.99 -10.77 -19.78
CA THR A 172 -6.29 -11.82 -18.99
C THR A 172 -7.16 -12.26 -17.82
N ASP A 173 -7.17 -13.56 -17.54
CA ASP A 173 -7.89 -14.12 -16.40
C ASP A 173 -7.56 -13.28 -15.13
N PRO A 174 -8.55 -12.87 -14.32
CA PRO A 174 -8.33 -12.07 -13.13
C PRO A 174 -7.41 -12.72 -12.10
N PHE A 175 -7.28 -14.04 -12.12
CA PHE A 175 -6.39 -14.84 -11.27
C PHE A 175 -5.07 -15.20 -11.97
N GLY A 176 -4.95 -14.92 -13.27
CA GLY A 176 -3.72 -14.97 -14.04
C GLY A 176 -2.92 -13.67 -13.97
N ILE A 177 -1.71 -13.70 -14.50
CA ILE A 177 -0.75 -12.59 -14.51
C ILE A 177 -0.61 -12.06 -15.94
N ILE A 178 -0.64 -10.73 -16.10
CA ILE A 178 -0.37 -10.10 -17.40
C ILE A 178 1.06 -10.37 -17.86
N ALA A 179 1.25 -10.58 -19.15
CA ALA A 179 2.55 -10.89 -19.74
C ALA A 179 3.42 -9.64 -20.03
N GLU A 180 2.79 -8.47 -20.10
CA GLU A 180 3.45 -7.19 -20.42
C GLU A 180 2.98 -6.08 -19.47
N ALA A 181 3.74 -4.97 -19.39
CA ALA A 181 3.38 -3.81 -18.57
C ALA A 181 3.20 -2.58 -19.47
N VAL A 182 2.11 -2.56 -20.24
CA VAL A 182 1.69 -1.42 -21.07
C VAL A 182 0.57 -0.69 -20.32
N GLY A 183 0.92 0.44 -19.71
CA GLY A 183 0.00 1.30 -18.98
C GLY A 183 -0.18 2.64 -19.64
N SER A 184 -0.84 3.56 -18.96
CA SER A 184 -1.08 4.95 -19.37
C SER A 184 -0.50 5.96 -18.38
N GLY A 185 0.40 5.52 -17.50
CA GLY A 185 1.04 6.33 -16.46
C GLY A 185 2.22 7.15 -16.99
N PRO A 186 2.82 8.00 -16.13
CA PRO A 186 3.88 8.92 -16.52
C PRO A 186 5.23 8.26 -16.82
N PHE A 187 5.42 6.98 -16.44
CA PHE A 187 6.65 6.24 -16.69
C PHE A 187 6.35 4.91 -17.37
N ARG A 188 7.20 4.55 -18.34
CA ARG A 188 7.15 3.29 -19.08
C ARG A 188 8.15 2.30 -18.50
N TYR A 189 7.75 1.07 -18.25
CA TYR A 189 8.63 -0.02 -17.86
C TYR A 189 9.53 -0.45 -19.02
N VAL A 190 10.84 -0.63 -18.73
CA VAL A 190 11.85 -1.04 -19.72
C VAL A 190 12.20 -2.50 -19.49
N ALA A 191 11.47 -3.39 -20.16
CA ALA A 191 11.60 -4.84 -19.97
C ALA A 191 13.00 -5.38 -20.32
N SER A 192 13.66 -4.81 -21.35
CA SER A 192 15.00 -5.23 -21.81
C SER A 192 16.11 -4.96 -20.80
N GLU A 193 15.86 -4.12 -19.80
CA GLU A 193 16.84 -3.77 -18.77
C GLU A 193 16.50 -4.35 -17.39
N ARG A 194 15.45 -5.17 -17.30
CA ARG A 194 15.10 -5.87 -16.06
C ARG A 194 16.12 -6.94 -15.75
N VAL A 195 16.71 -6.87 -14.56
CA VAL A 195 17.57 -7.92 -13.99
C VAL A 195 16.91 -8.40 -12.69
N PRO A 196 16.27 -9.58 -12.68
CA PRO A 196 15.60 -10.10 -11.48
C PRO A 196 16.56 -10.15 -10.29
N GLY A 197 16.06 -9.72 -9.12
CA GLY A 197 16.85 -9.63 -7.89
C GLY A 197 17.81 -8.45 -7.80
N ALA A 198 17.98 -7.65 -8.86
CA ALA A 198 18.99 -6.59 -8.92
C ALA A 198 18.45 -5.25 -9.41
N ARG A 199 17.74 -5.22 -10.55
CA ARG A 199 17.39 -3.94 -11.18
C ARG A 199 16.06 -3.97 -11.90
N THR A 200 15.28 -2.88 -11.75
CA THR A 200 14.09 -2.55 -12.55
C THR A 200 14.22 -1.12 -13.05
N VAL A 201 13.83 -0.89 -14.32
CA VAL A 201 14.04 0.40 -14.96
C VAL A 201 12.75 0.95 -15.53
N TYR A 202 12.59 2.27 -15.40
CA TYR A 202 11.48 3.03 -15.96
C TYR A 202 12.02 4.26 -16.69
N GLU A 203 11.39 4.60 -17.82
CA GLU A 203 11.66 5.83 -18.57
C GLU A 203 10.44 6.72 -18.57
N ARG A 204 10.64 8.03 -18.58
CA ARG A 204 9.56 9.00 -18.77
C ARG A 204 8.81 8.69 -20.06
N PHE A 205 7.49 8.65 -19.99
CA PHE A 205 6.65 8.51 -21.17
C PHE A 205 6.32 9.90 -21.74
N GLU A 206 6.92 10.26 -22.87
CA GLU A 206 6.74 11.57 -23.51
C GLU A 206 5.30 11.81 -24.02
N GLY A 207 4.55 10.72 -24.25
CA GLY A 207 3.14 10.78 -24.65
C GLY A 207 2.17 10.97 -23.49
N TYR A 208 2.66 11.03 -22.24
CA TYR A 208 1.80 11.25 -21.07
C TYR A 208 1.28 12.69 -21.04
N VAL A 209 -0.04 12.85 -20.91
CA VAL A 209 -0.69 14.15 -20.78
C VAL A 209 -1.09 14.34 -19.31
N PRO A 210 -0.34 15.14 -18.53
CA PRO A 210 -0.71 15.45 -17.14
C PRO A 210 -2.07 16.13 -17.06
N ARG A 211 -2.78 15.94 -15.93
CA ARG A 211 -4.01 16.69 -15.69
C ARG A 211 -3.70 18.20 -15.70
N PRO A 212 -4.48 19.04 -16.39
CA PRO A 212 -4.15 20.47 -16.55
C PRO A 212 -4.48 21.31 -15.30
N SER A 213 -5.23 20.78 -14.36
CA SER A 213 -5.74 21.50 -13.18
C SER A 213 -5.42 20.79 -11.87
N GLY A 214 -5.44 21.55 -10.78
CA GLY A 214 -5.16 21.07 -9.43
C GLY A 214 -3.68 21.14 -9.07
N THR A 215 -3.36 20.65 -7.88
CA THR A 215 -1.99 20.49 -7.38
C THR A 215 -1.71 19.00 -7.26
N ALA A 216 -0.48 18.58 -7.56
CA ALA A 216 -0.07 17.19 -7.35
C ALA A 216 -0.10 16.88 -5.85
N ASP A 217 -0.93 15.94 -5.46
CA ASP A 217 -1.12 15.51 -4.09
C ASP A 217 -1.42 14.00 -4.08
N TRP A 218 -0.55 13.23 -3.47
CA TRP A 218 -0.58 11.77 -3.52
C TRP A 218 -0.72 11.26 -4.97
N THR A 219 -1.82 10.56 -5.28
CA THR A 219 -2.09 10.01 -6.62
C THR A 219 -3.03 10.88 -7.47
N SER A 220 -3.40 12.06 -6.97
CA SER A 220 -4.26 13.03 -7.65
C SER A 220 -3.47 14.21 -8.24
N GLY A 221 -4.12 14.96 -9.16
CA GLY A 221 -3.58 16.16 -9.77
C GLY A 221 -2.56 15.90 -10.88
N PRO A 222 -1.76 16.93 -11.25
CA PRO A 222 -0.79 16.83 -12.34
C PRO A 222 0.37 15.88 -12.00
N LYS A 223 0.49 14.76 -12.70
CA LYS A 223 1.61 13.82 -12.57
C LYS A 223 2.74 14.19 -13.54
N ILE A 224 3.56 15.16 -13.17
CA ILE A 224 4.65 15.67 -14.02
C ILE A 224 5.94 14.91 -13.72
N ALA A 225 6.47 14.19 -14.70
CA ALA A 225 7.76 13.53 -14.60
C ALA A 225 8.89 14.52 -14.91
N HIS A 226 9.67 14.91 -13.89
CA HIS A 226 10.81 15.83 -14.05
C HIS A 226 12.14 15.09 -14.28
N VAL A 227 12.21 13.81 -13.95
CA VAL A 227 13.34 12.93 -14.25
C VAL A 227 13.08 12.17 -15.54
N ASP A 228 14.15 11.87 -16.30
CA ASP A 228 14.04 11.18 -17.58
C ASP A 228 13.98 9.66 -17.37
N ARG A 229 14.56 9.19 -16.24
CA ARG A 229 14.70 7.77 -15.93
C ARG A 229 14.66 7.53 -14.43
N VAL A 230 14.05 6.42 -14.01
CA VAL A 230 14.06 5.90 -12.64
C VAL A 230 14.64 4.49 -12.66
N GLU A 231 15.69 4.27 -11.87
CA GLU A 231 16.33 2.96 -11.71
C GLU A 231 16.09 2.46 -10.29
N TRP A 232 15.41 1.35 -10.16
CA TRP A 232 15.27 0.63 -8.90
C TRP A 232 16.44 -0.33 -8.77
N ASN A 233 17.32 -0.08 -7.84
CA ASN A 233 18.48 -0.92 -7.56
C ASN A 233 18.26 -1.64 -6.23
N VAL A 234 18.11 -2.95 -6.27
CA VAL A 234 17.86 -3.78 -5.09
C VAL A 234 19.17 -3.95 -4.33
N ILE A 235 19.21 -3.47 -3.09
CA ILE A 235 20.35 -3.59 -2.17
C ILE A 235 19.84 -4.20 -0.87
N PRO A 236 19.92 -5.53 -0.68
CA PRO A 236 19.31 -6.20 0.47
C PRO A 236 20.00 -5.89 1.80
N ASP A 237 21.31 -5.65 1.80
CA ASP A 237 22.06 -5.31 3.01
C ASP A 237 21.89 -3.84 3.37
N ALA A 238 21.38 -3.57 4.58
CA ALA A 238 21.05 -2.23 5.05
C ALA A 238 22.27 -1.31 5.20
N PHE A 239 23.44 -1.84 5.58
CA PHE A 239 24.68 -1.03 5.68
C PHE A 239 25.19 -0.65 4.30
N THR A 240 25.13 -1.58 3.33
CA THR A 240 25.45 -1.31 1.93
C THR A 240 24.50 -0.28 1.32
N ALA A 241 23.20 -0.38 1.58
CA ALA A 241 22.20 0.60 1.15
C ALA A 241 22.46 1.99 1.74
N SER A 242 22.79 2.06 3.04
CA SER A 242 23.19 3.30 3.71
C SER A 242 24.45 3.91 3.09
N ALA A 243 25.48 3.09 2.80
CA ALA A 243 26.70 3.55 2.16
C ALA A 243 26.45 4.08 0.73
N ALA A 244 25.60 3.38 -0.06
CA ALA A 244 25.21 3.81 -1.40
C ALA A 244 24.48 5.17 -1.38
N LEU A 245 23.56 5.38 -0.42
CA LEU A 245 22.87 6.66 -0.27
C LEU A 245 23.85 7.78 0.14
N ARG A 246 24.72 7.54 1.11
CA ARG A 246 25.71 8.54 1.59
C ARG A 246 26.71 8.93 0.51
N SER A 247 27.16 7.98 -0.30
CA SER A 247 28.13 8.23 -1.39
C SER A 247 27.51 8.82 -2.65
N GLY A 248 26.17 8.90 -2.77
CA GLY A 248 25.46 9.37 -3.97
C GLY A 248 25.38 8.32 -5.09
N GLN A 249 25.67 7.05 -4.79
CA GLN A 249 25.38 5.92 -5.70
C GLN A 249 23.87 5.64 -5.77
N ALA A 250 23.13 5.98 -4.71
CA ALA A 250 21.68 6.01 -4.68
C ALA A 250 21.20 7.42 -4.28
N ASP A 251 19.99 7.78 -4.71
CA ASP A 251 19.39 9.09 -4.49
C ASP A 251 18.25 9.04 -3.46
N TRP A 252 17.55 7.90 -3.40
CA TRP A 252 16.40 7.70 -2.54
C TRP A 252 16.35 6.24 -2.07
N TRP A 253 16.28 6.03 -0.76
CA TRP A 253 16.09 4.72 -0.12
C TRP A 253 14.70 4.66 0.50
N GLN A 254 13.84 3.75 0.01
CA GLN A 254 12.43 3.67 0.37
C GLN A 254 12.20 3.46 1.87
N GLU A 255 12.83 2.45 2.44
CA GLU A 255 12.61 2.01 3.83
C GLU A 255 13.94 1.69 4.50
N PRO A 256 14.63 2.70 5.05
CA PRO A 256 15.82 2.48 5.85
C PRO A 256 15.52 1.59 7.07
N ALA A 257 16.44 0.70 7.40
CA ALA A 257 16.38 -0.04 8.64
C ALA A 257 16.30 0.93 9.84
N LEU A 258 15.35 0.68 10.76
CA LEU A 258 15.01 1.63 11.82
C LEU A 258 16.18 1.92 12.76
N ASP A 259 17.07 0.96 12.99
CA ASP A 259 18.32 1.11 13.77
C ASP A 259 19.34 2.05 13.12
N LEU A 260 19.28 2.25 11.79
CA LEU A 260 20.13 3.18 11.05
C LEU A 260 19.56 4.61 11.00
N VAL A 261 18.27 4.82 11.29
CA VAL A 261 17.60 6.13 11.24
C VAL A 261 18.33 7.19 12.08
N PRO A 262 18.75 6.94 13.32
CA PRO A 262 19.49 7.93 14.11
C PRO A 262 20.80 8.37 13.46
N SER A 263 21.49 7.47 12.78
CA SER A 263 22.75 7.78 12.10
C SER A 263 22.56 8.53 10.78
N LEU A 264 21.49 8.20 10.03
CA LEU A 264 21.11 8.90 8.80
C LEU A 264 20.65 10.33 9.09
N ARG A 265 19.92 10.55 10.21
CA ARG A 265 19.46 11.87 10.65
C ARG A 265 20.61 12.85 10.91
N LYS A 266 21.78 12.36 11.32
CA LYS A 266 22.99 13.17 11.57
C LYS A 266 23.76 13.53 10.30
N ASP A 267 23.44 12.95 9.15
CA ASP A 267 24.13 13.21 7.90
C ASP A 267 23.52 14.44 7.20
N ALA A 268 24.33 15.49 7.05
CA ALA A 268 23.90 16.76 6.45
C ALA A 268 23.47 16.64 4.97
N ASN A 269 23.81 15.55 4.28
CA ASN A 269 23.47 15.30 2.88
C ASN A 269 22.22 14.43 2.72
N ILE A 270 21.65 13.96 3.83
CA ILE A 270 20.47 13.10 3.82
C ILE A 270 19.30 13.83 4.47
N ARG A 271 18.11 13.60 3.92
CA ARG A 271 16.84 14.04 4.47
C ARG A 271 15.98 12.81 4.76
N LEU A 272 15.49 12.71 5.99
CA LEU A 272 14.46 11.76 6.37
C LEU A 272 13.08 12.41 6.19
N ILE A 273 12.17 11.71 5.55
CA ILE A 273 10.83 12.20 5.25
C ILE A 273 9.84 11.14 5.74
N GLU A 274 8.84 11.54 6.51
CA GLU A 274 7.65 10.71 6.74
C GLU A 274 6.87 10.63 5.43
N LEU A 275 7.06 9.52 4.70
CA LEU A 275 6.42 9.34 3.39
C LEU A 275 4.95 8.98 3.56
N ASP A 276 4.66 7.95 4.37
CA ASP A 276 3.31 7.49 4.66
C ASP A 276 2.86 7.94 6.07
N PRO A 277 1.99 8.97 6.18
CA PRO A 277 1.48 9.43 7.46
C PRO A 277 0.48 8.46 8.09
N THR A 278 0.07 7.41 7.36
CA THR A 278 -0.88 6.42 7.88
C THR A 278 -0.21 5.35 8.73
N GLY A 279 1.13 5.29 8.71
CA GLY A 279 1.94 4.39 9.52
C GLY A 279 1.81 2.91 9.15
N ALA A 280 2.36 2.06 10.00
CA ALA A 280 2.33 0.62 9.86
C ALA A 280 1.67 -0.03 11.10
N PRO A 281 0.35 -0.23 11.14
CA PRO A 281 -0.32 -0.96 12.21
C PRO A 281 0.20 -2.39 12.30
N ALA A 282 0.71 -2.76 13.47
CA ALA A 282 1.21 -4.07 13.79
C ALA A 282 0.11 -4.94 14.41
N ILE A 283 0.04 -6.19 14.03
CA ILE A 283 -0.98 -7.12 14.50
C ILE A 283 -0.43 -8.50 14.89
N MET A 284 -1.11 -9.11 15.84
CA MET A 284 -0.98 -10.52 16.17
C MET A 284 -2.23 -11.24 15.67
N ARG A 285 -2.09 -12.05 14.62
CA ARG A 285 -3.19 -12.76 13.97
C ARG A 285 -3.36 -14.16 14.50
N PHE A 286 -4.60 -14.52 14.83
CA PHE A 286 -5.00 -15.84 15.30
C PHE A 286 -5.49 -16.74 14.18
N ASN A 287 -5.32 -18.05 14.34
CA ASN A 287 -6.04 -19.05 13.58
C ASN A 287 -7.36 -19.39 14.28
N HIS A 288 -8.47 -18.87 13.77
CA HIS A 288 -9.79 -19.07 14.35
C HIS A 288 -10.39 -20.45 14.09
N LEU A 289 -9.77 -21.28 13.25
CA LEU A 289 -10.27 -22.63 12.95
C LEU A 289 -9.82 -23.65 14.00
N GLN A 290 -8.79 -23.33 14.81
CA GLN A 290 -8.10 -24.27 15.66
C GLN A 290 -8.11 -23.83 17.14
N PRO A 291 -8.13 -24.78 18.10
CA PRO A 291 -7.87 -24.47 19.50
C PRO A 291 -6.46 -23.86 19.66
N PRO A 292 -6.27 -22.97 20.66
CA PRO A 292 -7.28 -22.44 21.56
C PRO A 292 -8.05 -21.23 20.99
N PHE A 293 -7.68 -20.75 19.80
CA PHE A 293 -8.15 -19.46 19.25
C PHE A 293 -9.47 -19.55 18.46
N ASN A 294 -10.04 -20.73 18.26
CA ASN A 294 -11.43 -20.88 17.85
C ASN A 294 -12.41 -20.39 18.95
N ASN A 295 -11.93 -20.28 20.21
CA ASN A 295 -12.72 -19.76 21.33
C ASN A 295 -12.57 -18.23 21.45
N PRO A 296 -13.64 -17.44 21.26
CA PRO A 296 -13.57 -15.98 21.39
C PRO A 296 -13.28 -15.51 22.83
N GLY A 297 -13.60 -16.30 23.83
CA GLY A 297 -13.28 -16.01 25.24
C GLY A 297 -11.76 -15.96 25.48
N VAL A 298 -11.02 -16.94 24.92
CA VAL A 298 -9.56 -16.99 25.00
C VAL A 298 -8.95 -15.75 24.30
N ARG A 299 -9.45 -15.39 23.12
CA ARG A 299 -8.94 -14.21 22.39
C ARG A 299 -9.21 -12.91 23.17
N ARG A 300 -10.41 -12.76 23.77
CA ARG A 300 -10.74 -11.57 24.59
C ARG A 300 -9.86 -11.45 25.83
N ALA A 301 -9.58 -12.56 26.51
CA ALA A 301 -8.71 -12.55 27.69
C ALA A 301 -7.33 -11.97 27.37
N LEU A 302 -6.79 -12.24 26.19
CA LEU A 302 -5.48 -11.77 25.75
C LEU A 302 -5.42 -10.27 25.44
N LEU A 303 -6.55 -9.58 25.20
CA LEU A 303 -6.55 -8.11 25.09
C LEU A 303 -5.95 -7.45 26.34
N GLY A 304 -6.26 -8.00 27.54
CA GLY A 304 -5.71 -7.53 28.80
C GLY A 304 -4.20 -7.74 28.97
N ALA A 305 -3.58 -8.58 28.15
CA ALA A 305 -2.13 -8.83 28.20
C ALA A 305 -1.33 -7.87 27.32
N VAL A 306 -1.95 -7.25 26.29
CA VAL A 306 -1.24 -6.42 25.32
C VAL A 306 -0.74 -5.13 25.96
N ASP A 307 0.56 -4.88 25.91
CA ASP A 307 1.19 -3.58 26.12
C ASP A 307 1.77 -3.10 24.79
N GLN A 308 1.05 -2.20 24.11
CA GLN A 308 1.48 -1.71 22.80
C GLN A 308 2.82 -0.96 22.84
N ALA A 309 3.16 -0.33 23.97
CA ALA A 309 4.45 0.34 24.11
C ALA A 309 5.61 -0.68 24.10
N GLU A 310 5.47 -1.81 24.82
CA GLU A 310 6.46 -2.89 24.83
C GLU A 310 6.74 -3.42 23.42
N PHE A 311 5.69 -3.64 22.61
CA PHE A 311 5.83 -4.07 21.23
C PHE A 311 6.52 -3.00 20.36
N MET A 312 6.11 -1.76 20.50
CA MET A 312 6.61 -0.68 19.62
C MET A 312 8.04 -0.28 19.96
N GLU A 313 8.43 -0.31 21.24
CA GLU A 313 9.82 -0.12 21.65
C GLU A 313 10.74 -1.22 21.12
N ALA A 314 10.25 -2.46 21.08
CA ALA A 314 11.01 -3.57 20.48
C ALA A 314 11.19 -3.41 18.95
N VAL A 315 10.22 -2.80 18.25
CA VAL A 315 10.24 -2.61 16.79
C VAL A 315 11.06 -1.38 16.40
N ALA A 316 10.85 -0.25 17.05
CA ALA A 316 11.35 1.07 16.63
C ALA A 316 12.26 1.75 17.66
N GLY A 317 12.59 1.07 18.76
CA GLY A 317 13.47 1.58 19.80
C GLY A 317 12.82 2.69 20.62
N ALA A 318 13.69 3.50 21.28
CA ALA A 318 13.26 4.57 22.16
C ALA A 318 12.78 5.84 21.45
N GLU A 319 12.87 5.90 20.12
CA GLU A 319 12.45 7.07 19.33
C GLU A 319 10.93 7.16 19.23
N ARG A 320 10.31 7.81 20.22
CA ARG A 320 8.83 7.92 20.35
C ARG A 320 8.12 8.52 19.14
N GLU A 321 8.80 9.28 18.33
CA GLU A 321 8.28 9.85 17.08
C GLU A 321 8.06 8.82 15.99
N LEU A 322 8.73 7.65 16.09
CA LEU A 322 8.61 6.56 15.11
C LEU A 322 7.50 5.57 15.45
N TRP A 323 6.77 5.75 16.55
CA TRP A 323 5.71 4.83 16.90
C TRP A 323 4.62 5.43 17.80
N LYS A 324 3.47 4.79 17.82
CA LYS A 324 2.30 5.15 18.61
C LYS A 324 1.72 3.92 19.32
N ALA A 325 1.33 4.12 20.57
CA ALA A 325 0.47 3.21 21.33
C ALA A 325 -0.92 3.83 21.46
N GLY A 326 -1.90 3.05 21.89
CA GLY A 326 -3.29 3.48 21.96
C GLY A 326 -4.00 3.41 20.59
N THR A 327 -3.49 2.56 19.69
CA THR A 327 -4.07 2.34 18.37
C THR A 327 -5.07 1.18 18.42
N GLY A 328 -6.29 1.41 17.90
CA GLY A 328 -7.34 0.40 17.81
C GLY A 328 -7.25 -0.44 16.52
N TYR A 329 -8.41 -0.75 15.95
CA TYR A 329 -8.48 -1.52 14.71
C TYR A 329 -8.30 -0.67 13.45
N PHE A 330 -8.36 0.67 13.56
CA PHE A 330 -8.04 1.60 12.47
C PHE A 330 -6.77 2.39 12.82
N PRO A 331 -5.92 2.72 11.83
CA PRO A 331 -4.74 3.56 12.04
C PRO A 331 -5.10 4.88 12.73
N SER A 332 -4.21 5.38 13.58
CA SER A 332 -4.47 6.61 14.34
C SER A 332 -4.74 7.85 13.47
N SER A 333 -4.26 7.85 12.24
CA SER A 333 -4.48 8.89 11.23
C SER A 333 -5.78 8.72 10.44
N SER A 334 -6.45 7.58 10.55
CA SER A 334 -7.68 7.30 9.82
C SER A 334 -8.83 8.17 10.32
N THR A 335 -9.64 8.66 9.38
CA THR A 335 -10.94 9.30 9.70
C THR A 335 -11.93 8.34 10.36
N MET A 336 -11.65 7.03 10.31
CA MET A 336 -12.45 5.97 10.96
C MET A 336 -11.94 5.63 12.37
N ALA A 337 -10.80 6.19 12.81
CA ALA A 337 -10.26 5.96 14.15
C ALA A 337 -11.21 6.50 15.23
N SER A 338 -11.38 5.74 16.31
CA SER A 338 -12.22 6.12 17.43
C SER A 338 -11.71 5.54 18.74
N THR A 339 -12.24 6.00 19.87
CA THR A 339 -11.96 5.45 21.20
C THR A 339 -12.94 4.33 21.61
N ALA A 340 -13.87 3.96 20.74
CA ALA A 340 -14.88 2.94 21.00
C ALA A 340 -14.23 1.59 21.33
N GLY A 341 -14.56 1.01 22.49
CA GLY A 341 -14.02 -0.26 22.96
C GLY A 341 -12.55 -0.25 23.41
N MET A 342 -11.83 0.88 23.29
CA MET A 342 -10.39 0.97 23.56
C MET A 342 -10.00 0.63 25.01
N ALA A 343 -10.91 0.69 25.98
CA ALA A 343 -10.65 0.28 27.37
C ALA A 343 -10.04 -1.13 27.46
N ALA A 344 -10.37 -2.02 26.52
CA ALA A 344 -9.79 -3.36 26.44
C ALA A 344 -8.25 -3.36 26.27
N LEU A 345 -7.69 -2.35 25.61
CA LEU A 345 -6.25 -2.19 25.38
C LEU A 345 -5.57 -1.16 26.30
N THR A 346 -6.32 -0.16 26.77
CA THR A 346 -5.76 0.99 27.50
C THR A 346 -5.90 0.88 29.02
N SER A 347 -6.67 -0.08 29.51
CA SER A 347 -6.77 -0.35 30.95
C SER A 347 -5.44 -0.86 31.52
N LYS A 348 -5.23 -0.65 32.83
CA LYS A 348 -4.03 -1.14 33.51
C LYS A 348 -3.85 -2.64 33.28
N ARG A 349 -2.65 -3.05 32.90
CA ARG A 349 -2.29 -4.46 32.72
C ARG A 349 -2.36 -5.22 34.06
N ASP A 350 -3.04 -6.38 34.06
CA ASP A 350 -3.14 -7.29 35.19
C ASP A 350 -3.01 -8.73 34.66
N MET A 351 -1.81 -9.25 34.73
CA MET A 351 -1.51 -10.58 34.21
C MET A 351 -2.15 -11.70 35.04
N ALA A 352 -2.44 -11.46 36.32
CA ALA A 352 -3.18 -12.42 37.18
C ALA A 352 -4.63 -12.52 36.69
N LYS A 353 -5.27 -11.39 36.39
CA LYS A 353 -6.60 -11.36 35.78
C LYS A 353 -6.62 -12.06 34.42
N VAL A 354 -5.63 -11.81 33.56
CA VAL A 354 -5.54 -12.48 32.24
C VAL A 354 -5.50 -13.99 32.37
N LYS A 355 -4.70 -14.53 33.33
CA LYS A 355 -4.64 -15.96 33.59
C LYS A 355 -5.99 -16.51 34.07
N ALA A 356 -6.66 -15.80 34.97
CA ALA A 356 -7.98 -16.18 35.47
C ALA A 356 -9.03 -16.15 34.33
N ASP A 357 -9.01 -15.14 33.49
CA ASP A 357 -9.92 -15.00 32.33
C ASP A 357 -9.68 -16.10 31.29
N LEU A 358 -8.42 -16.50 31.03
CA LEU A 358 -8.07 -17.63 30.17
C LEU A 358 -8.63 -18.95 30.71
N ALA A 359 -8.45 -19.21 32.01
CA ALA A 359 -8.98 -20.39 32.64
C ALA A 359 -10.52 -20.41 32.62
N ALA A 360 -11.18 -19.28 32.92
CA ALA A 360 -12.63 -19.11 32.83
C ALA A 360 -13.18 -19.30 31.41
N ALA A 361 -12.38 -18.95 30.41
CA ALA A 361 -12.69 -19.18 28.99
C ALA A 361 -12.48 -20.65 28.58
N GLY A 362 -11.95 -21.51 29.46
CA GLY A 362 -11.74 -22.94 29.20
C GLY A 362 -10.40 -23.27 28.55
N TYR A 363 -9.41 -22.37 28.57
CA TYR A 363 -8.04 -22.69 28.15
C TYR A 363 -7.43 -23.71 29.14
N ASN A 364 -6.96 -24.84 28.63
CA ASN A 364 -6.46 -25.97 29.42
C ASN A 364 -5.06 -26.42 28.97
N GLY A 365 -4.21 -25.48 28.55
CA GLY A 365 -2.83 -25.78 28.19
C GLY A 365 -2.64 -26.27 26.75
N GLU A 366 -3.59 -26.00 25.87
CA GLU A 366 -3.49 -26.33 24.44
C GLU A 366 -2.21 -25.76 23.85
N ARG A 367 -1.55 -26.55 23.02
CA ARG A 367 -0.31 -26.16 22.32
C ARG A 367 -0.56 -24.96 21.43
N THR A 368 0.24 -23.92 21.60
CA THR A 368 0.16 -22.67 20.86
C THR A 368 1.41 -22.51 20.00
N VAL A 369 1.29 -22.80 18.70
CA VAL A 369 2.39 -22.65 17.72
C VAL A 369 2.44 -21.22 17.24
N VAL A 370 3.53 -20.52 17.58
CA VAL A 370 3.78 -19.11 17.25
C VAL A 370 4.84 -19.03 16.15
N MET A 371 4.44 -18.60 14.95
CA MET A 371 5.37 -18.39 13.83
C MET A 371 6.05 -17.03 13.95
N VAL A 372 7.39 -17.01 13.93
CA VAL A 372 8.22 -15.80 14.02
C VAL A 372 9.09 -15.68 12.77
N ALA A 373 8.91 -14.61 12.00
CA ALA A 373 9.73 -14.30 10.83
C ALA A 373 11.07 -13.69 11.28
N THR A 374 12.18 -14.38 11.04
CA THR A 374 13.50 -13.97 11.54
C THR A 374 14.28 -13.06 10.60
N ASP A 375 13.92 -13.02 9.33
CA ASP A 375 14.55 -12.26 8.26
C ASP A 375 14.01 -10.84 8.11
N LEU A 376 12.90 -10.50 8.82
CA LEU A 376 12.31 -9.16 8.88
C LEU A 376 12.39 -8.62 10.31
N PRO A 377 13.32 -7.70 10.63
CA PRO A 377 13.59 -7.26 12.01
C PRO A 377 12.36 -6.82 12.79
N ALA A 378 11.48 -6.01 12.18
CA ALA A 378 10.25 -5.56 12.84
C ALA A 378 9.31 -6.74 13.19
N LEU A 379 9.12 -7.68 12.26
CA LEU A 379 8.27 -8.85 12.49
C LEU A 379 8.90 -9.83 13.48
N ALA A 380 10.23 -9.97 13.49
CA ALA A 380 10.96 -10.75 14.47
C ALA A 380 10.74 -10.19 15.89
N ALA A 381 10.88 -8.88 16.06
CA ALA A 381 10.65 -8.19 17.34
C ALA A 381 9.21 -8.39 17.82
N LEU A 382 8.20 -8.17 16.95
CA LEU A 382 6.79 -8.43 17.28
C LEU A 382 6.56 -9.88 17.72
N GLY A 383 7.17 -10.83 17.00
CA GLY A 383 7.01 -12.26 17.29
C GLY A 383 7.62 -12.68 18.61
N LEU A 384 8.79 -12.18 18.95
CA LEU A 384 9.49 -12.50 20.21
C LEU A 384 8.76 -11.90 21.42
N VAL A 385 8.37 -10.62 21.36
CA VAL A 385 7.58 -9.97 22.42
C VAL A 385 6.23 -10.65 22.59
N GLY A 386 5.55 -11.00 21.48
CA GLY A 386 4.27 -11.68 21.53
C GLY A 386 4.36 -13.09 22.11
N ALA A 387 5.39 -13.85 21.77
CA ALA A 387 5.62 -15.17 22.35
C ALA A 387 5.89 -15.08 23.87
N ASP A 388 6.67 -14.08 24.32
CA ASP A 388 6.89 -13.83 25.73
C ASP A 388 5.60 -13.42 26.45
N MET A 389 4.83 -12.50 25.89
CA MET A 389 3.51 -12.09 26.41
C MET A 389 2.58 -13.30 26.62
N LEU A 390 2.49 -14.20 25.64
CA LEU A 390 1.68 -15.42 25.76
C LEU A 390 2.18 -16.36 26.86
N LYS A 391 3.52 -16.52 27.00
CA LYS A 391 4.12 -17.31 28.11
C LYS A 391 3.81 -16.67 29.45
N ARG A 392 3.95 -15.35 29.59
CA ARG A 392 3.60 -14.62 30.81
C ARG A 392 2.11 -14.78 31.16
N ALA A 393 1.24 -14.87 30.17
CA ALA A 393 -0.19 -15.18 30.33
C ALA A 393 -0.46 -16.64 30.73
N GLY A 394 0.54 -17.51 30.79
CA GLY A 394 0.43 -18.91 31.18
C GLY A 394 0.08 -19.85 30.02
N MET A 395 0.27 -19.43 28.77
CA MET A 395 0.00 -20.30 27.62
C MET A 395 1.17 -21.25 27.29
N ASN A 396 0.83 -22.42 26.77
CA ASN A 396 1.80 -23.45 26.32
C ASN A 396 2.36 -23.08 24.92
N VAL A 397 3.37 -22.23 24.88
CA VAL A 397 3.92 -21.61 23.67
C VAL A 397 5.08 -22.40 23.10
N GLU A 398 4.96 -22.76 21.84
CA GLU A 398 6.04 -23.26 20.98
C GLU A 398 6.38 -22.23 19.91
N VAL A 399 7.59 -21.66 19.98
CA VAL A 399 8.08 -20.72 18.97
C VAL A 399 8.67 -21.48 17.79
N GLN A 400 8.20 -21.18 16.59
CA GLN A 400 8.74 -21.68 15.34
C GLN A 400 9.31 -20.52 14.53
N ALA A 401 10.63 -20.35 14.64
CA ALA A 401 11.40 -19.34 13.94
C ALA A 401 11.70 -19.81 12.51
N THR A 402 11.36 -18.97 11.52
CA THR A 402 11.55 -19.27 10.11
C THR A 402 11.66 -17.96 9.30
N ASP A 403 11.90 -18.04 7.99
CA ASP A 403 11.84 -16.90 7.09
C ASP A 403 10.39 -16.47 6.79
N TRP A 404 10.22 -15.21 6.35
CA TRP A 404 8.89 -14.67 6.03
C TRP A 404 8.19 -15.40 4.88
N GLY A 405 8.93 -15.87 3.89
CA GLY A 405 8.37 -16.67 2.79
C GLY A 405 7.70 -17.95 3.28
N SER A 406 8.35 -18.65 4.21
CA SER A 406 7.82 -19.84 4.90
C SER A 406 6.58 -19.50 5.74
N VAL A 407 6.57 -18.37 6.47
CA VAL A 407 5.38 -17.89 7.19
C VAL A 407 4.21 -17.65 6.22
N ILE A 408 4.46 -16.96 5.08
CA ILE A 408 3.44 -16.70 4.05
C ILE A 408 2.82 -18.00 3.51
N GLN A 409 3.62 -19.00 3.22
CA GLN A 409 3.13 -20.29 2.73
C GLN A 409 2.33 -21.01 3.82
N ARG A 410 2.89 -21.09 5.03
CA ARG A 410 2.28 -21.87 6.12
C ARG A 410 1.01 -21.24 6.67
N ARG A 411 0.88 -19.91 6.72
CA ARG A 411 -0.35 -19.23 7.18
C ARG A 411 -1.58 -19.56 6.33
N ALA A 412 -1.39 -20.08 5.12
CA ALA A 412 -2.47 -20.56 4.25
C ALA A 412 -3.00 -21.94 4.67
N SER A 413 -2.27 -22.69 5.49
CA SER A 413 -2.69 -24.01 5.99
C SER A 413 -3.84 -23.90 6.96
N LYS A 414 -4.90 -24.68 6.74
CA LYS A 414 -6.05 -24.85 7.62
C LYS A 414 -5.91 -26.07 8.54
N GLU A 415 -4.80 -26.79 8.44
CA GLU A 415 -4.54 -27.98 9.24
C GLU A 415 -4.35 -27.65 10.71
N PRO A 416 -4.64 -28.59 11.64
CA PRO A 416 -4.32 -28.44 13.04
C PRO A 416 -2.80 -28.45 13.28
N VAL A 417 -2.38 -27.95 14.44
CA VAL A 417 -0.96 -27.78 14.78
C VAL A 417 -0.18 -29.10 14.75
N GLU A 418 -0.82 -30.23 15.04
CA GLU A 418 -0.26 -31.59 15.00
C GLU A 418 0.07 -32.05 13.58
N LYS A 419 -0.58 -31.44 12.57
CA LYS A 419 -0.37 -31.72 11.15
C LYS A 419 0.36 -30.58 10.42
N GLY A 420 1.16 -29.80 11.16
CA GLY A 420 1.93 -28.70 10.58
C GLY A 420 1.18 -27.39 10.44
N GLY A 421 -0.03 -27.26 11.02
CA GLY A 421 -0.77 -26.00 11.11
C GLY A 421 -0.08 -25.00 12.06
N TRP A 422 -0.78 -23.92 12.36
CA TRP A 422 -0.27 -22.81 13.16
C TRP A 422 -1.37 -22.22 14.05
N SER A 423 -0.98 -21.53 15.13
CA SER A 423 -1.90 -20.85 16.03
C SER A 423 -1.87 -19.33 15.91
N VAL A 424 -0.66 -18.76 15.74
CA VAL A 424 -0.41 -17.29 15.73
C VAL A 424 0.69 -16.95 14.73
N PHE A 425 0.52 -15.83 14.03
CA PHE A 425 1.60 -15.14 13.34
C PHE A 425 1.50 -13.63 13.52
N PHE A 426 2.60 -12.93 13.24
CA PHE A 426 2.71 -11.48 13.34
C PHE A 426 2.91 -10.87 11.96
N THR A 427 2.33 -9.70 11.76
CA THR A 427 2.53 -8.91 10.54
C THR A 427 2.19 -7.45 10.81
N SER A 428 2.56 -6.59 9.89
CA SER A 428 2.08 -5.22 9.80
C SER A 428 1.44 -4.98 8.42
N PHE A 429 0.61 -3.98 8.35
CA PHE A 429 0.06 -3.45 7.11
C PHE A 429 0.51 -2.01 6.94
N PHE A 430 0.51 -1.48 5.73
CA PHE A 430 0.46 -0.03 5.59
C PHE A 430 -0.90 0.47 6.07
N GLY A 431 -0.93 1.61 6.75
CA GLY A 431 -2.16 2.14 7.30
C GLY A 431 -3.24 2.37 6.25
N LEU A 432 -2.85 2.69 5.00
CA LEU A 432 -3.77 2.80 3.86
C LEU A 432 -4.60 1.54 3.60
N ASP A 433 -4.05 0.35 3.84
CA ASP A 433 -4.79 -0.91 3.66
C ASP A 433 -5.79 -1.17 4.79
N GLN A 434 -5.61 -0.50 5.93
CA GLN A 434 -6.50 -0.60 7.09
C GLN A 434 -7.32 0.69 7.35
N PHE A 435 -7.25 1.65 6.42
CA PHE A 435 -7.78 3.00 6.61
C PHE A 435 -9.30 3.06 6.71
N THR A 436 -9.99 2.17 6.00
CA THR A 436 -11.45 2.08 5.99
C THR A 436 -11.93 0.63 6.03
N PRO A 437 -13.16 0.36 6.48
CA PRO A 437 -13.74 -0.98 6.42
C PRO A 437 -13.77 -1.61 5.04
N ALA A 438 -13.74 -0.82 3.96
CA ALA A 438 -13.74 -1.31 2.59
C ALA A 438 -12.46 -2.07 2.23
N THR A 439 -11.30 -1.58 2.69
CA THR A 439 -9.97 -2.11 2.35
C THR A 439 -9.37 -3.00 3.44
N HIS A 440 -9.90 -2.97 4.65
CA HIS A 440 -9.34 -3.58 5.83
C HIS A 440 -9.46 -5.11 5.84
N LEU A 441 -8.48 -5.82 5.29
CA LEU A 441 -8.47 -7.29 5.22
C LEU A 441 -8.51 -7.98 6.60
N GLY A 442 -7.83 -7.42 7.60
CA GLY A 442 -7.78 -7.96 8.96
C GLY A 442 -9.15 -8.00 9.66
N LEU A 443 -10.06 -7.09 9.31
CA LEU A 443 -11.43 -7.02 9.83
C LEU A 443 -12.44 -7.83 9.00
N ARG A 444 -12.04 -8.39 7.84
CA ARG A 444 -12.92 -9.30 7.11
C ARG A 444 -13.18 -10.54 7.97
N ALA A 445 -14.48 -10.81 8.18
CA ALA A 445 -14.95 -11.83 9.11
C ALA A 445 -15.95 -12.79 8.44
N ASN A 446 -15.68 -13.14 7.19
CA ASN A 446 -16.47 -14.02 6.35
C ASN A 446 -15.97 -15.47 6.34
N GLY A 447 -15.42 -15.94 7.46
CA GLY A 447 -14.99 -17.31 7.69
C GLY A 447 -13.91 -17.77 6.72
N THR A 448 -14.03 -18.96 6.17
CA THR A 448 -13.00 -19.57 5.29
C THR A 448 -12.83 -18.88 3.93
N ALA A 449 -13.71 -17.95 3.56
CA ALA A 449 -13.57 -17.07 2.41
C ALA A 449 -12.78 -15.79 2.73
N GLY A 450 -12.51 -15.53 4.03
CA GLY A 450 -11.76 -14.39 4.51
C GLY A 450 -10.25 -14.56 4.42
N TRP A 451 -9.56 -13.53 4.89
CA TRP A 451 -8.10 -13.52 4.99
C TRP A 451 -7.61 -14.56 6.02
N PHE A 452 -6.35 -14.96 5.90
CA PHE A 452 -5.70 -15.96 6.76
C PHE A 452 -6.00 -15.74 8.25
N GLY A 453 -6.29 -16.85 8.97
CA GLY A 453 -6.83 -16.82 10.31
C GLY A 453 -8.35 -16.95 10.35
N TRP A 454 -9.05 -16.68 9.27
CA TRP A 454 -10.44 -17.08 8.98
C TRP A 454 -11.44 -16.68 10.09
N CYS A 455 -11.37 -15.44 10.55
CA CYS A 455 -12.37 -14.92 11.49
C CYS A 455 -13.77 -15.05 10.87
N ASP A 456 -14.73 -15.48 11.68
CA ASP A 456 -16.13 -15.58 11.29
C ASP A 456 -17.00 -14.77 12.26
N SER A 457 -17.62 -13.71 11.75
CA SER A 457 -18.55 -12.84 12.47
C SER A 457 -19.56 -12.21 11.51
N PRO A 458 -20.75 -12.80 11.39
CA PRO A 458 -21.84 -12.23 10.59
C PRO A 458 -22.18 -10.78 10.99
N LYS A 459 -21.99 -10.43 12.27
CA LYS A 459 -22.27 -9.09 12.77
C LYS A 459 -21.23 -8.06 12.27
N LEU A 460 -19.94 -8.41 12.23
CA LEU A 460 -18.91 -7.56 11.64
C LEU A 460 -19.15 -7.34 10.15
N GLU A 461 -19.47 -8.39 9.40
CA GLU A 461 -19.76 -8.28 7.97
C GLU A 461 -21.04 -7.46 7.71
N ALA A 462 -22.09 -7.61 8.52
CA ALA A 462 -23.30 -6.79 8.42
C ALA A 462 -23.00 -5.29 8.65
N LEU A 463 -22.23 -4.95 9.69
CA LEU A 463 -21.81 -3.57 9.96
C LEU A 463 -20.94 -3.01 8.82
N ARG A 464 -20.08 -3.83 8.23
CA ARG A 464 -19.28 -3.46 7.07
C ARG A 464 -20.16 -3.17 5.86
N GLU A 465 -21.19 -3.99 5.60
CA GLU A 465 -22.16 -3.76 4.52
C GLU A 465 -23.00 -2.49 4.76
N GLU A 466 -23.35 -2.17 6.00
CA GLU A 466 -23.98 -0.89 6.35
C GLU A 466 -23.03 0.27 6.05
N TRP A 467 -21.74 0.15 6.41
CA TRP A 467 -20.72 1.17 6.16
C TRP A 467 -20.54 1.48 4.67
N LEU A 468 -20.53 0.43 3.82
CA LEU A 468 -20.40 0.59 2.36
C LEU A 468 -21.57 1.36 1.72
N ARG A 469 -22.68 1.51 2.45
CA ARG A 469 -23.89 2.23 2.02
C ARG A 469 -24.09 3.55 2.74
N ALA A 470 -23.19 3.88 3.67
CA ALA A 470 -23.30 5.12 4.45
C ALA A 470 -23.23 6.35 3.53
N PRO A 471 -24.15 7.30 3.67
CA PRO A 471 -24.31 8.42 2.74
C PRO A 471 -23.21 9.47 2.84
N ASP A 472 -22.57 9.60 4.01
CA ASP A 472 -21.63 10.66 4.32
C ASP A 472 -20.58 10.21 5.35
N LEU A 473 -19.56 11.04 5.56
CA LEU A 473 -18.48 10.78 6.49
C LEU A 473 -18.94 10.63 7.95
N PRO A 474 -19.85 11.43 8.51
CA PRO A 474 -20.36 11.22 9.86
C PRO A 474 -21.03 9.86 10.06
N ALA A 475 -21.84 9.40 9.11
CA ALA A 475 -22.47 8.08 9.15
C ALA A 475 -21.40 6.97 9.05
N GLN A 476 -20.38 7.13 8.21
CA GLN A 476 -19.25 6.21 8.09
C GLN A 476 -18.47 6.12 9.41
N GLN A 477 -18.19 7.24 10.06
CA GLN A 477 -17.49 7.29 11.35
C GLN A 477 -18.28 6.59 12.46
N ALA A 478 -19.58 6.85 12.54
CA ALA A 478 -20.45 6.18 13.52
C ALA A 478 -20.48 4.65 13.33
N LEU A 479 -20.53 4.20 12.08
CA LEU A 479 -20.48 2.76 11.76
C LEU A 479 -19.10 2.16 12.02
N ALA A 480 -18.02 2.87 11.73
CA ALA A 480 -16.67 2.44 12.03
C ALA A 480 -16.43 2.26 13.53
N ALA A 481 -16.97 3.15 14.37
CA ALA A 481 -16.94 3.00 15.82
C ALA A 481 -17.66 1.72 16.27
N ARG A 482 -18.85 1.43 15.72
CA ARG A 482 -19.58 0.17 16.00
C ARG A 482 -18.82 -1.07 15.50
N ILE A 483 -18.15 -0.97 14.35
CA ILE A 483 -17.26 -2.04 13.83
C ILE A 483 -16.11 -2.28 14.80
N GLN A 484 -15.48 -1.23 15.30
CA GLN A 484 -14.38 -1.35 16.27
C GLN A 484 -14.84 -1.98 17.59
N GLU A 485 -15.99 -1.57 18.15
CA GLU A 485 -16.56 -2.20 19.35
C GLU A 485 -16.85 -3.69 19.14
N GLN A 486 -17.42 -4.05 17.99
CA GLN A 486 -17.66 -5.45 17.66
C GLN A 486 -16.35 -6.22 17.46
N ALA A 487 -15.34 -5.58 16.88
CA ALA A 487 -14.02 -6.19 16.73
C ALA A 487 -13.34 -6.47 18.08
N PHE A 488 -13.53 -5.63 19.12
CA PHE A 488 -13.09 -5.93 20.48
C PHE A 488 -13.88 -7.06 21.13
N THR A 489 -15.09 -7.35 20.66
CA THR A 489 -15.88 -8.50 21.11
C THR A 489 -15.44 -9.81 20.46
N ASP A 490 -15.20 -9.78 19.14
CA ASP A 490 -14.89 -10.98 18.33
C ASP A 490 -13.38 -11.28 18.28
N VAL A 491 -12.58 -10.26 18.47
CA VAL A 491 -11.10 -10.26 18.45
C VAL A 491 -10.53 -10.98 17.23
N PRO A 492 -10.72 -10.40 16.01
CA PRO A 492 -10.15 -10.98 14.79
C PRO A 492 -8.63 -11.04 14.82
N TYR A 493 -7.99 -10.13 15.56
CA TYR A 493 -6.56 -10.05 15.86
C TYR A 493 -6.33 -9.14 17.08
N LEU A 494 -5.12 -9.12 17.64
CA LEU A 494 -4.72 -8.11 18.62
C LEU A 494 -4.00 -6.96 17.94
N PRO A 495 -4.47 -5.70 18.08
CA PRO A 495 -3.71 -4.52 17.70
C PRO A 495 -2.49 -4.34 18.60
N LEU A 496 -1.29 -4.25 18.04
CA LEU A 496 -0.03 -4.19 18.77
C LEU A 496 0.62 -2.79 18.79
N GLY A 497 -0.05 -1.80 18.23
CA GLY A 497 0.46 -0.45 18.05
C GLY A 497 0.72 -0.14 16.57
N GLU A 498 1.30 1.02 16.33
CA GLU A 498 1.58 1.55 15.00
C GLU A 498 2.98 2.15 14.97
N TYR A 499 3.78 1.82 13.96
CA TYR A 499 5.11 2.41 13.78
C TYR A 499 5.24 3.07 12.41
N SER A 500 6.16 4.00 12.30
CA SER A 500 6.44 4.73 11.06
C SER A 500 7.83 4.38 10.54
N ILE A 501 7.94 4.13 9.25
CA ILE A 501 9.21 3.94 8.58
C ILE A 501 9.46 5.18 7.73
N PRO A 502 10.41 6.07 8.11
CA PRO A 502 10.74 7.21 7.28
C PRO A 502 11.44 6.75 6.01
N THR A 503 11.24 7.47 4.92
CA THR A 503 12.07 7.31 3.73
C THR A 503 13.29 8.24 3.80
N ALA A 504 14.40 7.85 3.17
CA ALA A 504 15.62 8.63 3.17
C ALA A 504 15.98 9.07 1.74
N THR A 505 16.18 10.36 1.54
CA THR A 505 16.63 10.92 0.26
C THR A 505 17.91 11.70 0.44
N ARG A 506 18.69 11.80 -0.63
CA ARG A 506 19.71 12.84 -0.68
C ARG A 506 19.04 14.21 -0.72
N LYS A 507 19.73 15.24 -0.20
CA LYS A 507 19.18 16.62 -0.13
C LYS A 507 18.88 17.23 -1.49
N GLU A 508 19.58 16.78 -2.54
CA GLU A 508 19.39 17.22 -3.93
C GLU A 508 18.08 16.71 -4.53
N VAL A 509 17.45 15.70 -3.92
CA VAL A 509 16.14 15.19 -4.33
C VAL A 509 15.07 16.02 -3.64
N THR A 510 14.20 16.62 -4.44
CA THR A 510 13.09 17.48 -3.98
C THR A 510 11.78 17.04 -4.62
N GLY A 511 10.66 17.58 -4.18
CA GLY A 511 9.35 17.28 -4.76
C GLY A 511 8.82 15.87 -4.48
N VAL A 512 9.39 15.16 -3.49
CA VAL A 512 8.85 13.87 -3.03
C VAL A 512 7.49 14.11 -2.40
N LEU A 513 6.46 13.51 -2.99
CA LEU A 513 5.09 13.57 -2.48
C LEU A 513 4.93 12.61 -1.30
N LYS A 514 4.02 12.94 -0.37
CA LYS A 514 3.60 12.02 0.69
C LYS A 514 2.69 10.92 0.15
N GLY A 515 2.51 9.88 0.92
CA GLY A 515 1.60 8.75 0.70
C GLY A 515 2.30 7.49 0.23
N LEU A 516 2.98 7.54 -0.89
CA LEU A 516 3.63 6.38 -1.53
C LEU A 516 4.97 6.80 -2.16
N PRO A 517 5.86 5.86 -2.53
CA PRO A 517 7.00 6.15 -3.40
C PRO A 517 6.51 6.48 -4.83
N LEU A 518 6.20 7.75 -5.05
CA LEU A 518 5.73 8.29 -6.33
C LEU A 518 6.86 9.05 -7.00
N PHE A 519 7.06 8.86 -8.31
CA PHE A 519 8.21 9.43 -9.03
C PHE A 519 7.87 10.68 -9.84
N TRP A 520 6.58 11.02 -10.03
CA TRP A 520 6.18 12.32 -10.53
C TRP A 520 6.32 13.39 -9.43
N GLY A 521 6.54 14.63 -9.85
CA GLY A 521 6.88 15.72 -8.94
C GLY A 521 8.34 15.71 -8.46
N VAL A 522 9.00 14.54 -8.46
CA VAL A 522 10.38 14.37 -7.97
C VAL A 522 11.36 15.05 -8.93
N GLN A 523 12.22 15.91 -8.36
CA GLN A 523 13.29 16.60 -9.07
C GLN A 523 14.64 16.25 -8.44
N LYS A 524 15.68 16.20 -9.27
CA LYS A 524 17.07 16.03 -8.86
C LYS A 524 17.88 17.17 -9.45
N ALA A 525 18.52 17.95 -8.54
CA ALA A 525 19.41 19.04 -8.90
C ALA A 525 20.76 18.56 -9.45
#